data_ac135f8c3746449b150df80995a01b2e
#
_entry.id   ac135f8c3746449b150df80995a01b2e
#
_cell.length_a   1.000
_cell.length_b   1.000
_cell.length_c   1.000
_cell.angle_alpha   90.00
_cell.angle_beta   90.00
_cell.angle_gamma   90.00
#
_symmetry.space_group_name_H-M   'P 1'
#
loop_
_entity.id
_entity.type
_entity.pdbx_description
1 polymer ?
#
loop_
_entity_poly.entity_id
_entity_poly.type
_entity_poly.pdbx_seq_one_letter_code
_entity_poly.pdbx_strand_id
1 'polypeptide(L)'
;MKKSFLLIFLVFFANLIAAQTSNSVLSQGDWFKFSIDTTGVFKIDKRLLQQIGISTSNLNPKKIHIYGNGGNLLPVLNSDFRNVDLQENAIYIEGESDGVFNNNDYILFYGQGPHSWIADANTQTATHNQNIFSDEAYYFITVSNTDGKRVQQAAPVISLAPQQITTFDEFVFYEKELTNIFAVGNQWFGEDLSFENTTTVVLPFLNALPNSPISIKVSGATVSSSTTSIGVQLNTQDPFTFNFPAVNANSLTKGYANHG
;
A
#
# COMPACT_ATOMS: atom_id res chain seq x y z
N MET A 1 4.41 33.50 -48.20
CA MET A 1 4.62 33.58 -46.75
C MET A 1 3.37 33.16 -45.94
N LYS A 2 2.17 33.66 -46.18
CA LYS A 2 0.97 33.28 -45.38
C LYS A 2 0.59 31.80 -45.47
N LYS A 3 0.75 31.15 -46.65
CA LYS A 3 0.44 29.71 -46.84
C LYS A 3 1.45 28.79 -46.14
N SER A 4 2.74 29.18 -46.11
CA SER A 4 3.79 28.42 -45.42
C SER A 4 3.66 28.48 -43.90
N PHE A 5 3.17 29.61 -43.35
CA PHE A 5 2.93 29.75 -41.92
C PHE A 5 1.71 28.91 -41.44
N LEU A 6 0.68 28.82 -42.29
CA LEU A 6 -0.49 27.97 -42.00
C LEU A 6 -0.11 26.47 -41.96
N LEU A 7 0.79 26.04 -42.88
CA LEU A 7 1.25 24.66 -42.95
C LEU A 7 2.08 24.27 -41.69
N ILE A 8 2.97 25.15 -41.24
CA ILE A 8 3.76 24.97 -40.04
C ILE A 8 2.85 24.90 -38.78
N PHE A 9 1.84 25.76 -38.71
CA PHE A 9 0.87 25.77 -37.63
C PHE A 9 0.04 24.47 -37.60
N LEU A 10 -0.35 23.94 -38.74
CA LEU A 10 -1.09 22.67 -38.87
C LEU A 10 -0.24 21.46 -38.43
N VAL A 11 1.06 21.44 -38.76
CA VAL A 11 2.00 20.39 -38.34
C VAL A 11 2.24 20.43 -36.83
N PHE A 12 2.25 21.64 -36.24
CA PHE A 12 2.41 21.78 -34.78
C PHE A 12 1.19 21.27 -34.03
N PHE A 13 -0.01 21.47 -34.56
CA PHE A 13 -1.25 20.94 -33.97
C PHE A 13 -1.40 19.41 -34.11
N ALA A 14 -0.88 18.84 -35.21
CA ALA A 14 -0.92 17.39 -35.42
C ALA A 14 -0.11 16.60 -34.38
N ASN A 15 0.93 17.19 -33.80
CA ASN A 15 1.72 16.56 -32.73
C ASN A 15 1.06 16.61 -31.36
N LEU A 16 0.03 17.47 -31.12
CA LEU A 16 -0.70 17.53 -29.86
C LEU A 16 -1.75 16.41 -29.73
N ILE A 17 -2.10 15.74 -30.84
CA ILE A 17 -3.09 14.66 -30.84
C ILE A 17 -2.47 13.29 -30.53
N ALA A 18 -1.14 13.17 -30.58
CA ALA A 18 -0.41 11.92 -30.31
C ALA A 18 -0.25 11.57 -28.80
N ALA A 19 -0.80 12.38 -27.91
CA ALA A 19 -0.65 12.20 -26.46
C ALA A 19 -1.80 11.40 -25.83
N GLN A 20 -2.68 10.76 -26.60
CA GLN A 20 -3.69 9.87 -26.05
C GLN A 20 -3.17 8.44 -25.99
N THR A 21 -3.16 7.93 -24.75
CA THR A 21 -2.83 6.58 -24.38
C THR A 21 -3.64 5.54 -25.16
N SER A 22 -2.97 4.46 -25.51
CA SER A 22 -3.63 3.19 -25.86
C SER A 22 -4.78 2.88 -24.90
N ASN A 23 -5.80 2.20 -25.39
CA ASN A 23 -6.90 1.71 -24.53
C ASN A 23 -6.36 0.98 -23.31
N SER A 24 -6.99 1.19 -22.15
CA SER A 24 -6.67 0.44 -20.93
C SER A 24 -6.74 -1.06 -21.16
N VAL A 25 -5.95 -1.84 -20.42
CA VAL A 25 -6.03 -3.31 -20.42
C VAL A 25 -7.44 -3.80 -20.08
N LEU A 26 -8.19 -3.03 -19.27
CA LEU A 26 -9.57 -3.33 -18.89
C LEU A 26 -10.59 -3.09 -20.03
N SER A 27 -10.20 -2.54 -21.16
CA SER A 27 -11.12 -2.20 -22.26
C SER A 27 -11.67 -3.42 -23.00
N GLN A 28 -11.07 -4.58 -22.84
CA GLN A 28 -11.48 -5.83 -23.50
C GLN A 28 -11.37 -7.02 -22.55
N GLY A 29 -12.21 -8.05 -22.78
CA GLY A 29 -12.24 -9.26 -21.98
C GLY A 29 -13.11 -9.14 -20.73
N ASP A 30 -13.21 -10.24 -20.01
CA ASP A 30 -13.95 -10.34 -18.75
C ASP A 30 -12.98 -10.15 -17.59
N TRP A 31 -13.31 -9.24 -16.69
CA TRP A 31 -12.48 -8.85 -15.56
C TRP A 31 -13.21 -9.05 -14.24
N PHE A 32 -12.54 -9.70 -13.31
CA PHE A 32 -13.06 -10.00 -11.98
C PHE A 32 -12.20 -9.31 -10.94
N LYS A 33 -12.81 -8.42 -10.17
CA LYS A 33 -12.13 -7.60 -9.15
C LYS A 33 -12.15 -8.30 -7.81
N PHE A 34 -11.03 -8.26 -7.10
CA PHE A 34 -10.92 -8.66 -5.70
C PHE A 34 -10.03 -7.68 -4.95
N SER A 35 -10.09 -7.69 -3.62
CA SER A 35 -9.31 -6.79 -2.77
C SER A 35 -8.47 -7.56 -1.76
N ILE A 36 -7.42 -6.88 -1.28
CA ILE A 36 -6.59 -7.29 -0.16
C ILE A 36 -6.37 -6.08 0.76
N ASP A 37 -6.25 -6.31 2.06
CA ASP A 37 -6.05 -5.28 3.09
C ASP A 37 -4.61 -5.24 3.62
N THR A 38 -3.79 -6.20 3.27
CA THR A 38 -2.41 -6.33 3.75
C THR A 38 -1.47 -6.73 2.61
N THR A 39 -0.16 -6.54 2.83
CA THR A 39 0.88 -6.97 1.90
C THR A 39 1.33 -8.39 2.22
N GLY A 40 1.37 -9.27 1.21
CA GLY A 40 1.78 -10.66 1.42
C GLY A 40 1.58 -11.57 0.22
N VAL A 41 1.81 -12.86 0.45
CA VAL A 41 1.52 -13.91 -0.53
C VAL A 41 0.12 -14.45 -0.28
N PHE A 42 -0.74 -14.33 -1.29
CA PHE A 42 -2.13 -14.75 -1.23
C PHE A 42 -2.33 -16.03 -2.04
N LYS A 43 -3.16 -16.92 -1.49
CA LYS A 43 -3.57 -18.14 -2.15
C LYS A 43 -4.99 -17.98 -2.70
N ILE A 44 -5.15 -18.21 -4.01
CA ILE A 44 -6.44 -18.22 -4.70
C ILE A 44 -6.70 -19.65 -5.14
N ASP A 45 -7.70 -20.29 -4.56
CA ASP A 45 -8.13 -21.64 -4.88
C ASP A 45 -9.31 -21.64 -5.87
N LYS A 46 -9.71 -22.82 -6.29
CA LYS A 46 -10.84 -23.01 -7.22
C LYS A 46 -12.15 -22.43 -6.67
N ARG A 47 -12.37 -22.51 -5.36
CA ARG A 47 -13.57 -22.00 -4.71
C ARG A 47 -13.63 -20.48 -4.82
N LEU A 48 -12.51 -19.80 -4.57
CA LEU A 48 -12.45 -18.34 -4.69
C LEU A 48 -12.66 -17.89 -6.14
N LEU A 49 -12.06 -18.57 -7.12
CA LEU A 49 -12.31 -18.29 -8.54
C LEU A 49 -13.80 -18.38 -8.90
N GLN A 50 -14.50 -19.40 -8.41
CA GLN A 50 -15.95 -19.55 -8.61
C GLN A 50 -16.75 -18.46 -7.89
N GLN A 51 -16.38 -18.08 -6.68
CA GLN A 51 -17.05 -17.03 -5.91
C GLN A 51 -16.97 -15.67 -6.60
N ILE A 52 -15.86 -15.34 -7.23
CA ILE A 52 -15.70 -14.08 -7.97
C ILE A 52 -16.29 -14.17 -9.39
N GLY A 53 -16.84 -15.30 -9.82
CA GLY A 53 -17.57 -15.46 -11.06
C GLY A 53 -16.81 -16.13 -12.22
N ILE A 54 -15.59 -16.63 -11.98
CA ILE A 54 -14.80 -17.32 -13.01
C ILE A 54 -15.26 -18.77 -13.14
N SER A 55 -15.67 -19.15 -14.36
CA SER A 55 -15.96 -20.55 -14.66
C SER A 55 -14.69 -21.39 -14.62
N THR A 56 -14.67 -22.40 -13.75
CA THR A 56 -13.53 -23.33 -13.63
C THR A 56 -13.71 -24.61 -14.44
N SER A 57 -14.76 -24.73 -15.23
CA SER A 57 -14.98 -25.85 -16.15
C SER A 57 -14.00 -25.76 -17.32
N ASN A 58 -13.09 -26.74 -17.42
CA ASN A 58 -12.02 -26.76 -18.43
C ASN A 58 -11.14 -25.51 -18.47
N LEU A 59 -11.00 -24.83 -17.34
CA LEU A 59 -10.14 -23.65 -17.21
C LEU A 59 -8.67 -24.06 -17.38
N ASN A 60 -8.03 -23.54 -18.41
CA ASN A 60 -6.58 -23.71 -18.58
C ASN A 60 -5.84 -22.70 -17.67
N PRO A 61 -5.11 -23.19 -16.65
CA PRO A 61 -4.42 -22.32 -15.70
C PRO A 61 -3.38 -21.40 -16.35
N LYS A 62 -2.76 -21.81 -17.48
CA LYS A 62 -1.79 -20.97 -18.21
C LYS A 62 -2.37 -19.65 -18.69
N LYS A 63 -3.71 -19.61 -18.89
CA LYS A 63 -4.45 -18.45 -19.42
C LYS A 63 -4.93 -17.47 -18.36
N ILE A 64 -4.62 -17.73 -17.09
CA ILE A 64 -4.97 -16.87 -15.98
C ILE A 64 -3.93 -15.76 -15.81
N HIS A 65 -4.40 -14.53 -15.68
CA HIS A 65 -3.61 -13.32 -15.45
C HIS A 65 -4.13 -12.58 -14.23
N ILE A 66 -3.23 -11.94 -13.47
CA ILE A 66 -3.58 -11.02 -12.38
C ILE A 66 -2.92 -9.67 -12.66
N TYR A 67 -3.72 -8.60 -12.59
CA TYR A 67 -3.28 -7.23 -12.78
C TYR A 67 -3.54 -6.39 -11.54
N GLY A 68 -2.65 -5.44 -11.28
CA GLY A 68 -2.79 -4.48 -10.19
C GLY A 68 -1.49 -3.75 -9.91
N ASN A 69 -1.61 -2.55 -9.36
CA ASN A 69 -0.46 -1.66 -9.10
C ASN A 69 -0.15 -1.54 -7.60
N GLY A 70 -0.79 -2.36 -6.75
CA GLY A 70 -0.70 -2.25 -5.30
C GLY A 70 -1.67 -1.22 -4.71
N GLY A 71 -1.61 -1.07 -3.39
CA GLY A 71 -2.48 -0.19 -2.62
C GLY A 71 -1.82 1.09 -2.11
N ASN A 72 -0.57 1.37 -2.47
CA ASN A 72 0.15 2.55 -2.00
C ASN A 72 -0.46 3.84 -2.56
N LEU A 73 -0.25 4.96 -1.85
CA LEU A 73 -0.58 6.28 -2.34
C LEU A 73 0.12 6.57 -3.68
N LEU A 74 -0.60 7.24 -4.58
CA LEU A 74 0.00 7.79 -5.78
C LEU A 74 0.97 8.91 -5.40
N PRO A 75 2.05 9.10 -6.18
CA PRO A 75 2.96 10.22 -5.99
C PRO A 75 2.22 11.57 -6.04
N VAL A 76 2.59 12.49 -5.14
CA VAL A 76 1.99 13.83 -5.05
C VAL A 76 2.34 14.67 -6.28
N LEU A 77 3.59 14.58 -6.74
CA LEU A 77 4.05 15.35 -7.90
C LEU A 77 3.70 14.64 -9.20
N ASN A 78 3.18 15.38 -10.17
CA ASN A 78 2.88 14.86 -11.50
C ASN A 78 4.13 14.44 -12.29
N SER A 79 5.31 14.93 -11.90
CA SER A 79 6.61 14.56 -12.47
C SER A 79 7.09 13.18 -12.04
N ASP A 80 6.56 12.66 -10.94
CA ASP A 80 6.99 11.40 -10.38
C ASP A 80 6.37 10.23 -11.15
N PHE A 81 7.13 9.14 -11.24
CA PHE A 81 6.68 7.96 -11.98
C PHE A 81 5.41 7.39 -11.37
N ARG A 82 4.44 7.11 -12.24
CA ARG A 82 3.24 6.33 -11.94
C ARG A 82 2.89 5.44 -13.12
N ASN A 83 2.33 4.29 -12.85
CA ASN A 83 1.80 3.44 -13.89
C ASN A 83 0.59 4.12 -14.55
N VAL A 84 0.60 4.19 -15.88
CA VAL A 84 -0.51 4.78 -16.66
C VAL A 84 -1.70 3.84 -16.71
N ASP A 85 -1.43 2.51 -16.60
CA ASP A 85 -2.45 1.45 -16.63
C ASP A 85 -2.06 0.34 -15.65
N LEU A 86 -2.95 -0.62 -15.44
CA LEU A 86 -2.68 -1.77 -14.58
C LEU A 86 -1.55 -2.63 -15.14
N GLN A 87 -0.68 -3.07 -14.25
CA GLN A 87 0.46 -3.93 -14.58
C GLN A 87 0.14 -5.39 -14.28
N GLU A 88 0.58 -6.29 -15.15
CA GLU A 88 0.46 -7.73 -14.93
C GLU A 88 1.46 -8.19 -13.88
N ASN A 89 0.94 -8.85 -12.83
CA ASN A 89 1.71 -9.43 -11.74
C ASN A 89 2.13 -10.86 -12.09
N ALA A 90 3.38 -11.22 -11.77
CA ALA A 90 3.83 -12.60 -11.90
C ALA A 90 3.15 -13.48 -10.85
N ILE A 91 2.62 -14.62 -11.26
CA ILE A 91 1.94 -15.59 -10.41
C ILE A 91 2.60 -16.97 -10.49
N TYR A 92 2.46 -17.76 -9.42
CA TYR A 92 2.76 -19.18 -9.42
C TYR A 92 1.47 -19.96 -9.42
N ILE A 93 1.38 -21.01 -10.21
CA ILE A 93 0.19 -21.89 -10.21
C ILE A 93 0.64 -23.33 -9.97
N GLU A 94 0.17 -23.91 -8.87
CA GLU A 94 0.31 -25.33 -8.60
C GLU A 94 -0.67 -26.11 -9.49
N GLY A 95 -0.19 -27.20 -10.11
CA GLY A 95 -1.00 -28.04 -11.00
C GLY A 95 -1.06 -27.56 -12.44
N GLU A 96 -0.38 -26.50 -12.85
CA GLU A 96 -0.49 -25.87 -14.18
C GLU A 96 -0.13 -26.80 -15.36
N SER A 97 0.64 -27.87 -15.11
CA SER A 97 1.27 -28.70 -16.15
C SER A 97 0.29 -29.51 -16.99
N ASP A 98 -0.84 -29.94 -16.41
CA ASP A 98 -1.83 -30.76 -17.10
C ASP A 98 -2.84 -29.93 -17.94
N GLY A 99 -2.81 -28.61 -17.82
CA GLY A 99 -3.64 -27.69 -18.60
C GLY A 99 -5.07 -27.56 -18.13
N VAL A 100 -5.44 -28.10 -16.97
CA VAL A 100 -6.78 -28.01 -16.38
C VAL A 100 -6.68 -27.58 -14.92
N PHE A 101 -7.44 -26.56 -14.52
CA PHE A 101 -7.46 -26.09 -13.14
C PHE A 101 -8.31 -27.03 -12.27
N ASN A 102 -7.67 -27.96 -11.59
CA ASN A 102 -8.25 -29.01 -10.77
C ASN A 102 -8.63 -28.52 -9.35
N ASN A 103 -9.23 -29.41 -8.53
CA ASN A 103 -9.68 -29.06 -7.18
C ASN A 103 -8.51 -28.77 -6.20
N ASN A 104 -7.35 -29.37 -6.44
CA ASN A 104 -6.16 -29.21 -5.61
C ASN A 104 -5.24 -28.08 -6.09
N ASP A 105 -5.53 -27.53 -7.26
CA ASP A 105 -4.72 -26.47 -7.84
C ASP A 105 -5.01 -25.12 -7.15
N TYR A 106 -4.00 -24.28 -7.13
CA TYR A 106 -4.10 -22.95 -6.57
C TYR A 106 -3.11 -22.00 -7.21
N ILE A 107 -3.45 -20.73 -7.12
CA ILE A 107 -2.59 -19.63 -7.53
C ILE A 107 -1.95 -19.04 -6.29
N LEU A 108 -0.66 -18.73 -6.34
CA LEU A 108 0.00 -17.83 -5.40
C LEU A 108 0.37 -16.55 -6.12
N PHE A 109 0.02 -15.42 -5.53
CA PHE A 109 0.46 -14.13 -6.01
C PHE A 109 0.90 -13.25 -4.84
N TYR A 110 1.92 -12.41 -5.08
CA TYR A 110 2.35 -11.41 -4.12
C TYR A 110 1.56 -10.13 -4.34
N GLY A 111 0.73 -9.77 -3.36
CA GLY A 111 -0.07 -8.56 -3.38
C GLY A 111 0.49 -7.51 -2.43
N GLN A 112 0.51 -6.25 -2.87
CA GLN A 112 0.85 -5.09 -2.05
C GLN A 112 -0.45 -4.43 -1.58
N GLY A 113 -0.66 -4.43 -0.27
CA GLY A 113 -1.79 -3.79 0.39
C GLY A 113 -1.64 -2.26 0.49
N PRO A 114 -2.58 -1.61 1.20
CA PRO A 114 -2.58 -0.15 1.38
C PRO A 114 -1.52 0.35 2.36
N HIS A 115 -0.84 -0.55 3.07
CA HIS A 115 0.19 -0.24 4.04
C HIS A 115 1.57 -0.64 3.53
N SER A 116 2.55 0.22 3.76
CA SER A 116 3.96 -0.06 3.43
C SER A 116 4.90 0.51 4.49
N TRP A 117 6.11 -0.05 4.52
CA TRP A 117 7.18 0.40 5.38
C TRP A 117 8.37 0.87 4.55
N ILE A 118 8.94 2.00 4.94
CA ILE A 118 10.19 2.49 4.38
C ILE A 118 11.25 2.37 5.47
N ALA A 119 12.18 1.44 5.30
CA ALA A 119 13.31 1.27 6.20
C ALA A 119 14.47 2.17 5.78
N ASP A 120 15.05 2.88 6.75
CA ASP A 120 16.29 3.63 6.58
C ASP A 120 17.43 2.90 7.32
N ALA A 121 18.32 2.29 6.56
CA ALA A 121 19.45 1.54 7.11
C ALA A 121 20.47 2.44 7.83
N ASN A 122 20.53 3.74 7.52
CA ASN A 122 21.49 4.64 8.16
C ASN A 122 21.04 5.05 9.55
N THR A 123 19.75 5.27 9.74
CA THR A 123 19.15 5.66 11.03
C THR A 123 18.64 4.46 11.81
N GLN A 124 18.61 3.29 11.21
CA GLN A 124 18.01 2.07 11.78
C GLN A 124 16.56 2.29 12.22
N THR A 125 15.80 3.05 11.42
CA THR A 125 14.39 3.34 11.66
C THR A 125 13.53 2.85 10.51
N ALA A 126 12.24 2.69 10.76
CA ALA A 126 11.25 2.43 9.73
C ALA A 126 10.11 3.44 9.85
N THR A 127 9.62 3.92 8.71
CA THR A 127 8.45 4.77 8.63
C THR A 127 7.30 4.01 8.02
N HIS A 128 6.17 3.99 8.70
CA HIS A 128 4.92 3.45 8.19
C HIS A 128 4.24 4.45 7.26
N ASN A 129 3.76 3.99 6.12
CA ASN A 129 2.95 4.75 5.18
C ASN A 129 1.62 4.03 4.97
N GLN A 130 0.53 4.75 5.17
CA GLN A 130 -0.82 4.27 4.95
C GLN A 130 -1.46 5.00 3.78
N ASN A 131 -2.28 4.29 3.02
CA ASN A 131 -3.16 4.92 2.03
C ASN A 131 -4.36 5.52 2.74
N ILE A 132 -4.40 6.84 2.88
CA ILE A 132 -5.48 7.57 3.57
C ILE A 132 -6.81 7.59 2.80
N PHE A 133 -6.86 7.06 1.57
CA PHE A 133 -8.06 7.05 0.74
C PHE A 133 -8.73 5.68 0.64
N SER A 134 -8.03 4.60 1.05
CA SER A 134 -8.57 3.24 0.98
C SER A 134 -7.84 2.30 1.92
N ASP A 135 -8.59 1.49 2.65
CA ASP A 135 -8.09 0.40 3.48
C ASP A 135 -7.88 -0.89 2.68
N GLU A 136 -8.12 -0.86 1.37
CA GLU A 136 -8.01 -2.00 0.48
C GLU A 136 -7.21 -1.66 -0.78
N ALA A 137 -6.42 -2.63 -1.23
CA ALA A 137 -5.78 -2.63 -2.55
C ALA A 137 -6.57 -3.53 -3.50
N TYR A 138 -6.82 -3.07 -4.71
CA TYR A 138 -7.63 -3.78 -5.68
C TYR A 138 -6.78 -4.42 -6.77
N TYR A 139 -7.09 -5.68 -7.03
CA TYR A 139 -6.52 -6.47 -8.11
C TYR A 139 -7.60 -7.02 -9.02
N PHE A 140 -7.19 -7.33 -10.24
CA PHE A 140 -8.08 -7.81 -11.28
C PHE A 140 -7.55 -9.10 -11.86
N ILE A 141 -8.40 -10.10 -11.98
CA ILE A 141 -8.09 -11.37 -12.59
C ILE A 141 -8.88 -11.52 -13.89
N THR A 142 -8.23 -12.06 -14.90
CA THR A 142 -8.86 -12.36 -16.19
C THR A 142 -8.33 -13.67 -16.76
N VAL A 143 -9.08 -14.24 -17.67
CA VAL A 143 -8.68 -15.41 -18.47
C VAL A 143 -8.63 -14.98 -19.93
N SER A 144 -7.47 -15.11 -20.55
CA SER A 144 -7.25 -14.67 -21.93
C SER A 144 -6.80 -15.82 -22.84
N ASN A 145 -6.53 -15.50 -24.12
CA ASN A 145 -5.98 -16.46 -25.07
C ASN A 145 -4.45 -16.58 -25.05
N THR A 146 -3.77 -15.66 -24.33
CA THR A 146 -2.30 -15.66 -24.16
C THR A 146 -1.93 -16.31 -22.84
N ASP A 147 -0.68 -16.73 -22.70
CA ASP A 147 -0.17 -17.24 -21.42
C ASP A 147 0.15 -16.07 -20.49
N GLY A 148 -0.25 -16.18 -19.23
CA GLY A 148 -0.02 -15.18 -18.21
C GLY A 148 1.41 -15.18 -17.68
N LYS A 149 1.79 -14.07 -17.07
CA LYS A 149 3.11 -13.90 -16.48
C LYS A 149 3.32 -14.83 -15.28
N ARG A 150 4.50 -15.48 -15.24
CA ARG A 150 4.83 -16.44 -14.17
C ARG A 150 6.06 -16.02 -13.38
N VAL A 151 6.04 -16.38 -12.10
CA VAL A 151 7.22 -16.29 -11.22
C VAL A 151 8.32 -17.18 -11.79
N GLN A 152 9.51 -16.61 -11.91
CA GLN A 152 10.67 -17.36 -12.39
C GLN A 152 11.41 -17.98 -11.20
N GLN A 153 11.90 -19.19 -11.38
CA GLN A 153 12.74 -19.82 -10.38
C GLN A 153 14.09 -19.09 -10.33
N ALA A 154 14.48 -18.65 -9.14
CA ALA A 154 15.80 -18.07 -8.94
C ALA A 154 16.89 -19.14 -9.11
N ALA A 155 18.05 -18.75 -9.61
CA ALA A 155 19.20 -19.62 -9.63
C ALA A 155 19.58 -20.04 -8.18
N PRO A 156 19.97 -21.29 -7.94
CA PRO A 156 20.36 -21.73 -6.63
C PRO A 156 21.59 -20.95 -6.15
N VAL A 157 21.57 -20.52 -4.89
CA VAL A 157 22.74 -19.93 -4.24
C VAL A 157 23.74 -21.06 -3.98
N ILE A 158 24.84 -21.07 -4.72
CA ILE A 158 25.87 -22.12 -4.64
C ILE A 158 26.97 -21.83 -3.58
N SER A 159 26.99 -20.62 -3.02
CA SER A 159 27.93 -20.28 -1.94
C SER A 159 27.29 -20.56 -0.57
N LEU A 160 28.12 -21.07 0.36
CA LEU A 160 27.72 -21.16 1.75
C LEU A 160 27.41 -19.76 2.26
N ALA A 161 26.28 -19.61 2.96
CA ALA A 161 25.96 -18.36 3.61
C ALA A 161 27.07 -18.02 4.62
N PRO A 162 27.74 -16.86 4.50
CA PRO A 162 28.84 -16.50 5.38
C PRO A 162 28.41 -16.22 6.81
N GLN A 163 27.09 -15.95 7.00
CA GLN A 163 26.55 -15.61 8.30
C GLN A 163 25.13 -16.18 8.43
N GLN A 164 24.82 -16.74 9.59
CA GLN A 164 23.48 -17.13 9.97
C GLN A 164 22.83 -15.98 10.75
N ILE A 165 21.75 -15.41 10.22
CA ILE A 165 20.95 -14.40 10.91
C ILE A 165 19.88 -15.13 11.71
N THR A 166 19.85 -14.91 13.02
CA THR A 166 18.89 -15.52 13.95
C THR A 166 17.94 -14.52 14.58
N THR A 167 18.17 -13.22 14.36
CA THR A 167 17.36 -12.11 14.89
C THR A 167 17.13 -11.08 13.81
N PHE A 168 16.03 -10.36 13.92
CA PHE A 168 15.67 -9.26 13.02
C PHE A 168 14.89 -8.19 13.79
N ASP A 169 14.84 -7.00 13.25
CA ASP A 169 14.02 -5.91 13.77
C ASP A 169 12.60 -6.07 13.25
N GLU A 170 11.62 -6.05 14.15
CA GLU A 170 10.20 -6.14 13.84
C GLU A 170 9.56 -4.77 14.02
N PHE A 171 8.62 -4.43 13.12
CA PHE A 171 7.89 -3.17 13.12
C PHE A 171 6.40 -3.45 13.24
N VAL A 172 5.74 -2.68 14.09
CA VAL A 172 4.29 -2.71 14.23
C VAL A 172 3.78 -1.27 14.30
N PHE A 173 2.59 -1.04 13.82
CA PHE A 173 1.95 0.27 13.86
C PHE A 173 0.54 0.17 14.41
N TYR A 174 0.07 1.28 14.91
CA TYR A 174 -1.32 1.54 15.21
C TYR A 174 -1.65 2.92 14.65
N GLU A 175 -2.53 2.97 13.69
CA GLU A 175 -2.95 4.19 13.03
C GLU A 175 -4.42 4.07 12.66
N LYS A 176 -5.19 5.09 12.98
CA LYS A 176 -6.59 5.23 12.62
C LYS A 176 -6.83 6.63 12.07
N GLU A 177 -7.59 6.70 11.01
CA GLU A 177 -7.96 7.91 10.30
C GLU A 177 -9.38 8.33 10.72
N LEU A 178 -9.57 8.72 11.99
CA LEU A 178 -10.89 9.01 12.57
C LEU A 178 -11.27 10.47 12.49
N THR A 179 -10.30 11.37 12.69
CA THR A 179 -10.57 12.81 12.88
C THR A 179 -9.68 13.65 11.98
N ASN A 180 -10.30 14.42 11.08
CA ASN A 180 -9.64 15.53 10.40
C ASN A 180 -10.03 16.83 11.09
N ILE A 181 -9.10 17.47 11.79
CA ILE A 181 -9.37 18.60 12.71
C ILE A 181 -10.07 19.77 12.01
N PHE A 182 -9.73 20.01 10.73
CA PHE A 182 -10.30 21.14 9.97
C PHE A 182 -11.21 20.71 8.84
N ALA A 183 -11.49 19.43 8.69
CA ALA A 183 -12.23 18.85 7.55
C ALA A 183 -11.64 19.24 6.18
N VAL A 184 -10.33 19.52 6.11
CA VAL A 184 -9.59 19.84 4.90
C VAL A 184 -8.19 19.24 4.93
N GLY A 185 -7.59 19.05 3.75
CA GLY A 185 -6.26 18.46 3.61
C GLY A 185 -6.25 16.95 3.79
N ASN A 186 -5.04 16.41 3.97
CA ASN A 186 -4.79 14.96 4.00
C ASN A 186 -4.24 14.49 5.36
N GLN A 187 -4.30 15.33 6.40
CA GLN A 187 -3.83 14.95 7.73
C GLN A 187 -5.01 14.56 8.62
N TRP A 188 -5.00 13.31 9.01
CA TRP A 188 -5.98 12.70 9.89
C TRP A 188 -5.32 12.26 11.19
N PHE A 189 -6.12 12.10 12.22
CA PHE A 189 -5.70 11.66 13.54
C PHE A 189 -6.62 10.56 14.03
N GLY A 190 -6.12 9.76 14.97
CA GLY A 190 -6.88 8.69 15.61
C GLY A 190 -7.88 9.20 16.64
N GLU A 191 -7.77 8.67 17.85
CA GLU A 191 -8.71 8.92 18.94
C GLU A 191 -8.70 10.37 19.41
N ASP A 192 -9.89 10.92 19.62
CA ASP A 192 -10.09 12.20 20.27
C ASP A 192 -10.06 12.02 21.80
N LEU A 193 -8.99 12.51 22.43
CA LEU A 193 -8.76 12.43 23.88
C LEU A 193 -9.38 13.60 24.65
N SER A 194 -10.22 14.44 24.03
CA SER A 194 -10.86 15.56 24.71
C SER A 194 -12.00 15.14 25.67
N PHE A 195 -12.60 13.97 25.46
CA PHE A 195 -13.66 13.43 26.32
C PHE A 195 -13.18 12.21 27.09
N GLU A 196 -12.71 11.18 26.41
CA GLU A 196 -12.05 10.04 27.00
C GLU A 196 -10.56 10.30 27.00
N ASN A 197 -10.04 10.78 28.10
CA ASN A 197 -8.66 11.27 28.21
C ASN A 197 -7.58 10.16 28.20
N THR A 198 -7.97 8.92 27.96
CA THR A 198 -7.05 7.78 27.93
C THR A 198 -7.49 6.76 26.88
N THR A 199 -6.54 6.27 26.10
CA THR A 199 -6.74 5.12 25.22
C THR A 199 -5.64 4.09 25.47
N THR A 200 -5.95 2.80 25.25
CA THR A 200 -5.00 1.71 25.38
C THR A 200 -4.84 1.03 24.05
N VAL A 201 -3.60 0.95 23.58
CA VAL A 201 -3.22 0.29 22.32
C VAL A 201 -2.43 -0.97 22.64
N VAL A 202 -2.82 -2.09 22.03
CA VAL A 202 -2.09 -3.37 22.16
C VAL A 202 -1.28 -3.59 20.89
N LEU A 203 0.04 -3.61 21.04
CA LEU A 203 0.98 -3.86 19.96
C LEU A 203 1.64 -5.25 20.19
N PRO A 204 1.27 -6.28 19.42
CA PRO A 204 1.77 -7.63 19.66
C PRO A 204 3.19 -7.82 19.10
N PHE A 205 4.16 -8.05 19.98
CA PHE A 205 5.50 -8.55 19.65
C PHE A 205 5.66 -9.94 20.24
N LEU A 206 5.33 -10.97 19.45
CA LEU A 206 5.25 -12.35 19.95
C LEU A 206 6.61 -12.96 20.30
N ASN A 207 7.67 -12.50 19.63
CA ASN A 207 9.01 -13.08 19.73
C ASN A 207 10.06 -12.04 20.16
N ALA A 208 9.65 -11.01 20.90
CA ALA A 208 10.56 -10.00 21.40
C ALA A 208 11.66 -10.61 22.28
N LEU A 209 12.91 -10.27 21.99
CA LEU A 209 14.03 -10.69 22.83
C LEU A 209 14.03 -9.92 24.15
N PRO A 210 14.22 -10.57 25.29
CA PRO A 210 14.33 -9.88 26.57
C PRO A 210 15.46 -8.83 26.54
N ASN A 211 15.20 -7.67 27.12
CA ASN A 211 16.15 -6.54 27.22
C ASN A 211 16.56 -5.90 25.88
N SER A 212 15.88 -6.21 24.79
CA SER A 212 16.08 -5.46 23.55
C SER A 212 15.46 -4.06 23.65
N PRO A 213 16.10 -3.03 23.07
CA PRO A 213 15.53 -1.69 23.03
C PRO A 213 14.27 -1.67 22.17
N ILE A 214 13.29 -0.88 22.59
CA ILE A 214 12.08 -0.60 21.83
C ILE A 214 12.05 0.89 21.49
N SER A 215 11.89 1.21 20.22
CA SER A 215 11.68 2.58 19.78
C SER A 215 10.18 2.79 19.53
N ILE A 216 9.61 3.82 20.15
CA ILE A 216 8.20 4.16 20.00
C ILE A 216 8.11 5.56 19.41
N LYS A 217 7.42 5.68 18.28
CA LYS A 217 7.03 6.97 17.71
C LYS A 217 5.54 7.17 17.97
N VAL A 218 5.19 8.32 18.57
CA VAL A 218 3.79 8.69 18.83
C VAL A 218 3.54 10.06 18.20
N SER A 219 2.51 10.16 17.38
CA SER A 219 2.07 11.41 16.76
C SER A 219 0.71 11.82 17.34
N GLY A 220 0.55 13.10 17.60
CA GLY A 220 -0.70 13.67 18.08
C GLY A 220 -0.82 15.15 17.73
N ALA A 221 -2.01 15.72 17.93
CA ALA A 221 -2.27 17.12 17.68
C ALA A 221 -3.21 17.72 18.73
N THR A 222 -3.18 19.04 18.87
CA THR A 222 -4.09 19.79 19.74
C THR A 222 -4.53 21.10 19.11
N VAL A 223 -5.74 21.53 19.44
CA VAL A 223 -6.28 22.86 19.12
C VAL A 223 -6.44 23.76 20.36
N SER A 224 -5.83 23.36 21.48
CA SER A 224 -5.93 24.07 22.76
C SER A 224 -5.31 25.47 22.69
N SER A 225 -5.99 26.48 23.23
CA SER A 225 -5.47 27.85 23.42
C SER A 225 -4.48 27.98 24.59
N SER A 226 -4.26 26.91 25.34
CA SER A 226 -3.23 26.79 26.37
C SER A 226 -2.29 25.63 26.08
N THR A 227 -1.09 25.66 26.66
CA THR A 227 -0.17 24.52 26.58
C THR A 227 -0.86 23.28 27.17
N THR A 228 -0.79 22.17 26.44
CA THR A 228 -1.32 20.88 26.86
C THR A 228 -0.29 19.78 26.64
N SER A 229 -0.55 18.56 27.08
CA SER A 229 0.40 17.46 27.00
C SER A 229 -0.29 16.12 26.78
N ILE A 230 0.45 15.18 26.20
CA ILE A 230 0.08 13.76 26.14
C ILE A 230 1.13 12.98 26.92
N GLY A 231 0.66 12.12 27.83
CA GLY A 231 1.47 11.12 28.51
C GLY A 231 1.39 9.79 27.78
N VAL A 232 2.52 9.11 27.59
CA VAL A 232 2.60 7.78 27.00
C VAL A 232 3.23 6.84 28.01
N GLN A 233 2.54 5.74 28.31
CA GLN A 233 3.03 4.72 29.24
C GLN A 233 3.15 3.38 28.50
N LEU A 234 4.33 2.79 28.57
CA LEU A 234 4.57 1.45 28.05
C LEU A 234 4.43 0.43 29.18
N ASN A 235 3.39 -0.38 29.11
CA ASN A 235 3.07 -1.39 30.12
C ASN A 235 3.06 -0.79 31.53
N THR A 236 3.98 -1.23 32.40
CA THR A 236 4.10 -0.80 33.80
C THR A 236 5.23 0.21 34.04
N GLN A 237 5.88 0.69 32.98
CA GLN A 237 6.95 1.67 33.11
C GLN A 237 6.40 3.06 33.42
N ASP A 238 7.26 3.93 33.96
CA ASP A 238 6.90 5.33 34.19
C ASP A 238 6.53 6.02 32.86
N PRO A 239 5.46 6.82 32.84
CA PRO A 239 5.04 7.52 31.64
C PRO A 239 6.04 8.61 31.25
N PHE A 240 6.26 8.76 29.96
CA PHE A 240 6.90 9.98 29.43
C PHE A 240 5.84 10.91 28.84
N THR A 241 6.14 12.21 28.86
CA THR A 241 5.17 13.25 28.48
C THR A 241 5.78 14.16 27.44
N PHE A 242 5.03 14.49 26.40
CA PHE A 242 5.37 15.56 25.48
C PHE A 242 4.32 16.66 25.49
N ASN A 243 4.81 17.90 25.33
CA ASN A 243 4.00 19.10 25.43
C ASN A 243 3.68 19.65 24.05
N PHE A 244 2.48 20.15 23.90
CA PHE A 244 2.03 20.92 22.75
C PHE A 244 1.93 22.38 23.12
N PRO A 245 2.51 23.29 22.31
CA PRO A 245 2.35 24.71 22.54
C PRO A 245 0.91 25.15 22.34
N ALA A 246 0.53 26.23 23.00
CA ALA A 246 -0.77 26.85 22.79
C ALA A 246 -0.97 27.27 21.33
N VAL A 247 -2.17 27.08 20.81
CA VAL A 247 -2.56 27.48 19.46
C VAL A 247 -3.31 28.80 19.50
N ASN A 248 -2.91 29.77 18.67
CA ASN A 248 -3.67 30.99 18.50
C ASN A 248 -4.85 30.76 17.57
N ALA A 249 -6.06 30.66 18.10
CA ALA A 249 -7.29 30.44 17.35
C ALA A 249 -7.56 31.51 16.26
N ASN A 250 -6.95 32.71 16.37
CA ASN A 250 -7.07 33.79 15.39
C ASN A 250 -5.98 33.75 14.30
N SER A 251 -5.09 32.76 14.32
CA SER A 251 -4.05 32.63 13.30
C SER A 251 -4.59 31.94 12.08
N LEU A 252 -4.48 32.56 10.92
CA LEU A 252 -4.84 31.96 9.63
C LEU A 252 -3.82 30.93 9.12
N THR A 253 -2.63 30.85 9.77
CA THR A 253 -1.51 30.02 9.30
C THR A 253 -1.18 28.85 10.21
N LYS A 254 -1.70 28.83 11.44
CA LYS A 254 -1.48 27.74 12.41
C LYS A 254 -2.78 27.39 13.10
N GLY A 255 -3.48 26.43 12.55
CA GLY A 255 -4.75 25.97 13.10
C GLY A 255 -4.64 24.97 14.24
N TYR A 256 -3.52 24.26 14.35
CA TYR A 256 -3.25 23.28 15.42
C TYR A 256 -1.75 23.15 15.68
N ALA A 257 -1.38 22.70 16.87
CA ALA A 257 -0.04 22.24 17.20
C ALA A 257 0.04 20.71 17.07
N ASN A 258 1.09 20.23 16.47
CA ASN A 258 1.37 18.81 16.33
C ASN A 258 2.73 18.45 16.91
N HIS A 259 2.88 17.17 17.26
CA HIS A 259 4.13 16.53 17.64
C HIS A 259 4.17 15.16 16.98
N GLY A 260 5.32 14.81 16.38
CA GLY A 260 5.50 13.52 15.71
C GLY A 260 6.79 12.82 16.08
#